data_5f9400ec1b626e852f4960eea955980a
#
_entry.id   5f9400ec1b626e852f4960eea955980a
#
_cell.length_a   1.000
_cell.length_b   1.000
_cell.length_c   1.000
_cell.angle_alpha   90.00
_cell.angle_beta   90.00
_cell.angle_gamma   90.00
#
_symmetry.space_group_name_H-M   'P 1'
#
loop_
_entity.id
_entity.type
_entity.pdbx_description
1 polymer ?
#
loop_
_entity_poly.entity_id
_entity_poly.type
_entity_poly.pdbx_seq_one_letter_code
_entity_poly.pdbx_strand_id
1 'polypeptide(L)'
;MKHLLKAALAALALLLAAGACQRAETRVQSVAETFLSAYYTGDYAAAATACTPAFAEAVRYSAPDAALPEETVQKIKEALSRTSFEIVSVTVDKDAASAVVRYDLSVPGLGKPVPKALSLQLEGRTALVDGIQ
;
A
#
# COMPACT_ATOMS: atom_id res chain seq x y z
N MET A 1 43.20 -7.15 -20.25
CA MET A 1 41.88 -7.26 -20.91
C MET A 1 40.93 -8.23 -20.22
N LYS A 2 41.35 -9.43 -19.83
CA LYS A 2 40.48 -10.44 -19.19
C LYS A 2 39.90 -9.97 -17.81
N HIS A 3 40.64 -9.16 -17.06
CA HIS A 3 40.19 -8.65 -15.74
C HIS A 3 39.14 -7.53 -15.83
N LEU A 4 39.20 -6.72 -16.88
CA LEU A 4 38.21 -5.64 -17.10
C LEU A 4 36.84 -6.19 -17.50
N LEU A 5 36.81 -7.28 -18.27
CA LEU A 5 35.56 -7.94 -18.67
C LEU A 5 34.85 -8.59 -17.48
N LYS A 6 35.57 -9.21 -16.56
CA LYS A 6 35.02 -9.84 -15.35
C LYS A 6 34.42 -8.77 -14.40
N ALA A 7 35.10 -7.64 -14.25
CA ALA A 7 34.61 -6.53 -13.41
C ALA A 7 33.33 -5.91 -14.00
N ALA A 8 33.26 -5.76 -15.32
CA ALA A 8 32.07 -5.23 -16.00
C ALA A 8 30.85 -6.16 -15.84
N LEU A 9 31.07 -7.49 -15.95
CA LEU A 9 30.00 -8.47 -15.76
C LEU A 9 29.49 -8.51 -14.31
N ALA A 10 30.39 -8.40 -13.33
CA ALA A 10 30.00 -8.36 -11.92
C ALA A 10 29.21 -7.09 -11.59
N ALA A 11 29.61 -5.94 -12.14
CA ALA A 11 28.89 -4.68 -11.96
C ALA A 11 27.49 -4.74 -12.59
N LEU A 12 27.35 -5.35 -13.76
CA LEU A 12 26.06 -5.52 -14.43
C LEU A 12 25.13 -6.45 -13.62
N ALA A 13 25.66 -7.54 -13.05
CA ALA A 13 24.87 -8.43 -12.20
C ALA A 13 24.36 -7.74 -10.94
N LEU A 14 25.18 -6.89 -10.30
CA LEU A 14 24.79 -6.09 -9.14
C LEU A 14 23.71 -5.07 -9.49
N LEU A 15 23.82 -4.42 -10.64
CA LEU A 15 22.81 -3.46 -11.11
C LEU A 15 21.47 -4.15 -11.39
N LEU A 16 21.49 -5.36 -11.96
CA LEU A 16 20.26 -6.13 -12.19
C LEU A 16 19.60 -6.59 -10.89
N ALA A 17 20.38 -6.99 -9.89
CA ALA A 17 19.88 -7.39 -8.58
C ALA A 17 19.27 -6.19 -7.84
N ALA A 18 19.93 -5.03 -7.84
CA ALA A 18 19.42 -3.80 -7.26
C ALA A 18 18.13 -3.33 -7.99
N GLY A 19 18.08 -3.45 -9.32
CA GLY A 19 16.90 -3.14 -10.11
C GLY A 19 15.72 -4.04 -9.78
N ALA A 20 15.95 -5.34 -9.52
CA ALA A 20 14.89 -6.26 -9.13
C ALA A 20 14.31 -5.92 -7.74
N CYS A 21 15.16 -5.54 -6.76
CA CYS A 21 14.72 -5.08 -5.45
C CYS A 21 13.92 -3.78 -5.55
N GLN A 22 14.39 -2.81 -6.34
CA GLN A 22 13.69 -1.55 -6.57
C GLN A 22 12.34 -1.76 -7.24
N ARG A 23 12.24 -2.71 -8.17
CA ARG A 23 10.95 -3.05 -8.82
C ARG A 23 9.94 -3.61 -7.83
N ALA A 24 10.37 -4.46 -6.90
CA ALA A 24 9.49 -5.00 -5.87
C ALA A 24 9.00 -3.90 -4.93
N GLU A 25 9.89 -3.04 -4.45
CA GLU A 25 9.53 -1.90 -3.59
C GLU A 25 8.61 -0.93 -4.32
N THR A 26 8.91 -0.58 -5.57
CA THR A 26 8.08 0.32 -6.38
C THR A 26 6.69 -0.27 -6.59
N ARG A 27 6.59 -1.56 -6.85
CA ARG A 27 5.31 -2.25 -7.02
C ARG A 27 4.50 -2.24 -5.74
N VAL A 28 5.13 -2.57 -4.61
CA VAL A 28 4.48 -2.54 -3.30
C VAL A 28 4.00 -1.13 -2.97
N GLN A 29 4.82 -0.13 -3.20
CA GLN A 29 4.45 1.26 -2.98
C GLN A 29 3.26 1.67 -3.85
N SER A 30 3.26 1.29 -5.13
CA SER A 30 2.17 1.59 -6.07
C SER A 30 0.85 0.96 -5.61
N VAL A 31 0.87 -0.30 -5.18
CA VAL A 31 -0.32 -0.99 -4.65
C VAL A 31 -0.79 -0.31 -3.37
N ALA A 32 0.12 0.04 -2.47
CA ALA A 32 -0.21 0.73 -1.22
C ALA A 32 -0.85 2.10 -1.49
N GLU A 33 -0.30 2.89 -2.39
CA GLU A 33 -0.87 4.19 -2.77
C GLU A 33 -2.27 4.05 -3.36
N THR A 34 -2.47 3.08 -4.25
CA THR A 34 -3.77 2.79 -4.83
C THR A 34 -4.78 2.40 -3.77
N PHE A 35 -4.40 1.49 -2.87
CA PHE A 35 -5.27 1.06 -1.78
C PHE A 35 -5.61 2.21 -0.84
N LEU A 36 -4.61 2.93 -0.35
CA LEU A 36 -4.81 4.01 0.62
C LEU A 36 -5.64 5.16 0.04
N SER A 37 -5.40 5.51 -1.22
CA SER A 37 -6.17 6.54 -1.91
C SER A 37 -7.64 6.16 -2.02
N ALA A 38 -7.94 4.92 -2.38
CA ALA A 38 -9.31 4.44 -2.46
C ALA A 38 -9.96 4.30 -1.08
N TYR A 39 -9.24 3.69 -0.13
CA TYR A 39 -9.76 3.42 1.22
C TYR A 39 -10.12 4.71 1.96
N TYR A 40 -9.22 5.69 1.98
CA TYR A 40 -9.44 6.94 2.71
C TYR A 40 -10.28 7.97 1.96
N THR A 41 -10.70 7.69 0.74
CA THR A 41 -11.73 8.49 0.04
C THR A 41 -13.11 7.84 0.09
N GLY A 42 -13.21 6.65 0.70
CA GLY A 42 -14.48 5.94 0.85
C GLY A 42 -14.84 5.04 -0.33
N ASP A 43 -13.95 4.87 -1.29
CA ASP A 43 -14.15 3.95 -2.41
C ASP A 43 -13.69 2.54 -2.02
N TYR A 44 -14.48 1.90 -1.16
CA TYR A 44 -14.14 0.59 -0.62
C TYR A 44 -14.16 -0.52 -1.67
N ALA A 45 -14.98 -0.38 -2.70
CA ALA A 45 -15.00 -1.33 -3.80
C ALA A 45 -13.68 -1.33 -4.56
N ALA A 46 -13.14 -0.15 -4.88
CA ALA A 46 -11.84 -0.02 -5.52
C ALA A 46 -10.70 -0.47 -4.60
N ALA A 47 -10.76 -0.11 -3.32
CA ALA A 47 -9.77 -0.55 -2.32
C ALA A 47 -9.73 -2.08 -2.22
N ALA A 48 -10.87 -2.75 -2.23
CA ALA A 48 -10.97 -4.21 -2.14
C ALA A 48 -10.27 -4.92 -3.30
N THR A 49 -10.19 -4.32 -4.47
CA THR A 49 -9.50 -4.92 -5.63
C THR A 49 -8.00 -5.06 -5.42
N ALA A 50 -7.41 -4.29 -4.51
CA ALA A 50 -5.99 -4.35 -4.16
C ALA A 50 -5.69 -5.30 -3.00
N CYS A 51 -6.68 -6.03 -2.50
CA CYS A 51 -6.59 -6.83 -1.28
C CYS A 51 -6.60 -8.32 -1.56
N THR A 52 -6.09 -9.10 -0.59
CA THR A 52 -6.32 -10.54 -0.56
C THR A 52 -7.83 -10.80 -0.42
N PRO A 53 -8.35 -11.96 -0.87
CA PRO A 53 -9.80 -12.24 -0.81
C PRO A 53 -10.40 -12.07 0.58
N ALA A 54 -9.72 -12.54 1.62
CA ALA A 54 -10.20 -12.41 3.00
C ALA A 54 -10.25 -10.96 3.47
N PHE A 55 -9.21 -10.18 3.18
CA PHE A 55 -9.17 -8.77 3.58
C PHE A 55 -10.11 -7.91 2.72
N ALA A 56 -10.26 -8.25 1.43
CA ALA A 56 -11.20 -7.58 0.54
C ALA A 56 -12.62 -7.62 1.09
N GLU A 57 -13.04 -8.75 1.66
CA GLU A 57 -14.34 -8.89 2.28
C GLU A 57 -14.50 -7.93 3.46
N ALA A 58 -13.51 -7.88 4.36
CA ALA A 58 -13.51 -6.95 5.49
C ALA A 58 -13.56 -5.48 5.04
N VAL A 59 -12.84 -5.14 3.98
CA VAL A 59 -12.83 -3.79 3.42
C VAL A 59 -14.20 -3.40 2.87
N ARG A 60 -14.87 -4.31 2.18
CA ARG A 60 -16.23 -4.07 1.67
C ARG A 60 -17.23 -3.82 2.79
N TYR A 61 -17.09 -4.50 3.92
CA TYR A 61 -17.92 -4.28 5.11
C TYR A 61 -17.67 -2.92 5.79
N SER A 62 -16.59 -2.24 5.48
CA SER A 62 -16.31 -0.89 5.99
C SER A 62 -17.18 0.18 5.32
N ALA A 63 -17.85 -0.15 4.21
CA ALA A 63 -18.73 0.79 3.52
C ALA A 63 -19.89 1.18 4.44
N PRO A 64 -20.30 2.46 4.43
CA PRO A 64 -21.48 2.90 5.20
C PRO A 64 -22.70 2.09 4.81
N ASP A 65 -23.53 1.77 5.83
CA ASP A 65 -24.81 1.09 5.61
C ASP A 65 -25.68 1.92 4.66
N ALA A 66 -26.26 1.27 3.66
CA ALA A 66 -27.19 1.92 2.72
C ALA A 66 -28.43 2.52 3.40
N ALA A 67 -28.73 2.09 4.63
CA ALA A 67 -29.81 2.64 5.45
C ALA A 67 -29.48 3.98 6.10
N LEU A 68 -28.21 4.45 6.05
CA LEU A 68 -27.84 5.75 6.63
C LEU A 68 -28.47 6.90 5.86
N PRO A 69 -28.93 7.97 6.58
CA PRO A 69 -29.42 9.17 5.92
C PRO A 69 -28.38 9.77 4.99
N GLU A 70 -28.79 10.30 3.86
CA GLU A 70 -27.90 10.92 2.87
C GLU A 70 -27.06 12.03 3.49
N GLU A 71 -27.62 12.81 4.40
CA GLU A 71 -26.88 13.86 5.12
C GLU A 71 -25.70 13.28 5.92
N THR A 72 -25.89 12.14 6.58
CA THR A 72 -24.84 11.45 7.32
C THR A 72 -23.74 10.95 6.37
N VAL A 73 -24.12 10.37 5.22
CA VAL A 73 -23.18 9.90 4.20
C VAL A 73 -22.34 11.07 3.68
N GLN A 74 -22.94 12.23 3.43
CA GLN A 74 -22.21 13.42 2.96
C GLN A 74 -21.21 13.92 4.01
N LYS A 75 -21.57 13.91 5.30
CA LYS A 75 -20.65 14.29 6.37
C LYS A 75 -19.44 13.33 6.46
N ILE A 76 -19.67 12.04 6.28
CA ILE A 76 -18.58 11.04 6.25
C ILE A 76 -17.66 11.29 5.07
N LYS A 77 -18.21 11.52 3.87
CA LYS A 77 -17.41 11.84 2.67
C LYS A 77 -16.61 13.12 2.85
N GLU A 78 -17.19 14.13 3.45
CA GLU A 78 -16.51 15.40 3.71
C GLU A 78 -15.33 15.20 4.68
N ALA A 79 -15.53 14.44 5.77
CA ALA A 79 -14.46 14.12 6.70
C ALA A 79 -13.34 13.32 6.03
N LEU A 80 -13.68 12.33 5.20
CA LEU A 80 -12.72 11.54 4.46
C LEU A 80 -11.92 12.39 3.46
N SER A 81 -12.55 13.39 2.83
CA SER A 81 -11.88 14.29 1.89
C SER A 81 -10.77 15.12 2.53
N ARG A 82 -10.80 15.31 3.84
CA ARG A 82 -9.79 16.04 4.61
C ARG A 82 -8.73 15.12 5.22
N THR A 83 -8.88 13.81 5.06
CA THR A 83 -7.92 12.83 5.54
C THR A 83 -6.86 12.65 4.46
N SER A 84 -5.59 12.68 4.87
CA SER A 84 -4.45 12.48 3.97
C SER A 84 -3.48 11.49 4.56
N PHE A 85 -2.63 10.92 3.71
CA PHE A 85 -1.60 9.99 4.16
C PHE A 85 -0.27 10.31 3.47
N GLU A 86 0.82 9.94 4.13
CA GLU A 86 2.17 10.03 3.59
C GLU A 86 2.89 8.71 3.84
N ILE A 87 3.39 8.08 2.79
CA ILE A 87 4.18 6.84 2.93
C ILE A 87 5.56 7.21 3.47
N VAL A 88 5.95 6.56 4.56
CA VAL A 88 7.20 6.81 5.26
C VAL A 88 8.27 5.80 4.85
N SER A 89 7.90 4.51 4.74
CA SER A 89 8.86 3.47 4.39
C SER A 89 8.16 2.26 3.76
N VAL A 90 8.92 1.57 2.92
CA VAL A 90 8.51 0.31 2.29
C VAL A 90 9.57 -0.72 2.61
N THR A 91 9.20 -1.84 3.23
CA THR A 91 10.09 -2.95 3.56
C THR A 91 9.58 -4.20 2.88
N VAL A 92 10.41 -4.83 2.06
CA VAL A 92 10.08 -6.06 1.35
C VAL A 92 10.91 -7.20 1.94
N ASP A 93 10.23 -8.29 2.32
CA ASP A 93 10.86 -9.53 2.74
C ASP A 93 10.55 -10.61 1.70
N LYS A 94 11.52 -10.88 0.83
CA LYS A 94 11.35 -11.85 -0.26
C LYS A 94 11.22 -13.29 0.25
N ASP A 95 11.91 -13.61 1.34
CA ASP A 95 11.89 -14.97 1.91
C ASP A 95 10.52 -15.30 2.49
N ALA A 96 9.89 -14.34 3.14
CA ALA A 96 8.55 -14.48 3.70
C ALA A 96 7.45 -14.17 2.67
N ALA A 97 7.80 -13.74 1.46
CA ALA A 97 6.87 -13.27 0.42
C ALA A 97 5.88 -12.24 0.97
N SER A 98 6.41 -11.28 1.72
CA SER A 98 5.62 -10.25 2.40
C SER A 98 6.26 -8.88 2.30
N ALA A 99 5.47 -7.86 2.57
CA ALA A 99 5.94 -6.48 2.64
C ALA A 99 5.17 -5.71 3.71
N VAL A 100 5.79 -4.66 4.22
CA VAL A 100 5.17 -3.73 5.17
C VAL A 100 5.38 -2.32 4.62
N VAL A 101 4.30 -1.57 4.54
CA VAL A 101 4.32 -0.15 4.17
C VAL A 101 3.90 0.66 5.38
N ARG A 102 4.82 1.46 5.91
CA ARG A 102 4.52 2.38 7.00
C ARG A 102 4.10 3.72 6.43
N TYR A 103 3.06 4.29 7.01
CA TYR A 103 2.55 5.58 6.59
C TYR A 103 2.04 6.38 7.78
N ASP A 104 2.04 7.70 7.64
CA ASP A 104 1.44 8.62 8.59
C ASP A 104 0.09 9.07 8.07
N LEU A 105 -0.93 8.93 8.90
CA LEU A 105 -2.30 9.32 8.57
C LEU A 105 -2.64 10.63 9.28
N SER A 106 -3.01 11.65 8.51
CA SER A 106 -3.46 12.94 9.02
C SER A 106 -4.97 13.01 8.97
N VAL A 107 -5.59 13.03 10.15
CA VAL A 107 -7.06 13.08 10.30
C VAL A 107 -7.43 14.45 10.87
N PRO A 108 -8.47 15.11 10.31
CA PRO A 108 -8.93 16.40 10.85
C PRO A 108 -9.25 16.33 12.33
N GLY A 109 -8.73 17.27 13.09
CA GLY A 109 -8.98 17.38 14.53
C GLY A 109 -8.05 16.62 15.44
N LEU A 110 -7.15 15.76 14.92
CA LEU A 110 -6.21 15.01 15.76
C LEU A 110 -4.89 15.74 16.06
N GLY A 111 -4.56 16.81 15.36
CA GLY A 111 -3.39 17.64 15.62
C GLY A 111 -2.03 17.01 15.32
N LYS A 112 -1.93 15.67 15.35
CA LYS A 112 -0.70 14.92 15.04
C LYS A 112 -1.00 13.78 14.09
N PRO A 113 -0.08 13.47 13.15
CA PRO A 113 -0.24 12.29 12.31
C PRO A 113 -0.26 11.01 13.14
N VAL A 114 -1.05 10.04 12.70
CA VAL A 114 -1.15 8.72 13.34
C VAL A 114 -0.29 7.75 12.54
N PRO A 115 0.74 7.13 13.14
CA PRO A 115 1.54 6.13 12.45
C PRO A 115 0.74 4.84 12.28
N LYS A 116 0.72 4.34 11.04
CA LYS A 116 0.03 3.11 10.67
C LYS A 116 0.91 2.27 9.76
N ALA A 117 0.51 1.03 9.55
CA ALA A 117 1.20 0.13 8.65
C ALA A 117 0.21 -0.74 7.88
N LEU A 118 0.53 -0.96 6.60
CA LEU A 118 -0.13 -1.97 5.78
C LEU A 118 0.76 -3.21 5.74
N SER A 119 0.16 -4.38 5.88
CA SER A 119 0.80 -5.63 5.52
C SER A 119 0.33 -6.07 4.14
N LEU A 120 1.27 -6.59 3.34
CA LEU A 120 1.00 -7.06 1.99
C LEU A 120 1.59 -8.46 1.81
N GLN A 121 0.92 -9.27 0.99
CA GLN A 121 1.43 -10.54 0.51
C GLN A 121 1.95 -10.36 -0.91
N LEU A 122 3.11 -10.97 -1.19
CA LEU A 122 3.69 -10.98 -2.52
C LEU A 122 3.36 -12.32 -3.19
N GLU A 123 2.67 -12.26 -4.33
CA GLU A 123 2.33 -13.44 -5.13
C GLU A 123 2.85 -13.25 -6.55
N GLY A 124 4.02 -13.88 -6.84
CA GLY A 124 4.65 -13.73 -8.13
C GLY A 124 5.00 -12.28 -8.44
N ARG A 125 4.34 -11.70 -9.44
CA ARG A 125 4.53 -10.30 -9.84
C ARG A 125 3.52 -9.36 -9.22
N THR A 126 2.63 -9.84 -8.36
CA THR A 126 1.59 -9.03 -7.75
C THR A 126 1.85 -8.86 -6.26
N ALA A 127 1.29 -7.80 -5.70
CA ALA A 127 1.26 -7.55 -4.28
C ALA A 127 -0.19 -7.27 -3.89
N LEU A 128 -0.65 -7.85 -2.79
CA LEU A 128 -2.02 -7.69 -2.31
C LEU A 128 -2.00 -7.28 -0.84
N VAL A 129 -2.81 -6.30 -0.49
CA VAL A 129 -2.95 -5.84 0.88
C VAL A 129 -3.72 -6.89 1.68
N ASP A 130 -3.17 -7.34 2.81
CA ASP A 130 -3.82 -8.34 3.66
C ASP A 130 -4.19 -7.83 5.06
N GLY A 131 -3.81 -6.62 5.41
CA GLY A 131 -4.20 -6.04 6.69
C GLY A 131 -3.73 -4.60 6.90
N ILE A 132 -4.37 -3.94 7.85
CA ILE A 132 -3.99 -2.62 8.39
C ILE A 132 -3.70 -2.78 9.87
N GLN A 133 -2.58 -2.24 10.29
CA GLN A 133 -2.18 -2.24 11.71
C GLN A 133 -2.24 -0.85 12.33
#